data_8d71517ab1e17031f00120d9ed502a9c
#
_entry.id   8d71517ab1e17031f00120d9ed502a9c
#
_cell.length_a   1.000
_cell.length_b   1.000
_cell.length_c   1.000
_cell.angle_alpha   90.00
_cell.angle_beta   90.00
_cell.angle_gamma   90.00
#
_symmetry.space_group_name_H-M   'P 1'
#
loop_
_entity.id
_entity.type
_entity.pdbx_description
1 polymer ?
#
loop_
_entity_poly.entity_id
_entity_poly.type
_entity_poly.pdbx_seq_one_letter_code
_entity_poly.pdbx_strand_id
1 'polypeptide(L)'
;TTNVYAHFTKNINFDSKANCTKKRSMLKGISKLKNYKGGEIIKFNSYTGFDQRTVLIDGHLNNPIEITGYLRLPQGTDKVPIVIYTHSSGGPGDYVWDDFVYHAAQNLLKEGIGVMYIDNFCPRGARSTWRDQSKVPLINGAIDALMALKVLQSHPRSNGKFGTTGHSRGGTNSFFLSDVKLTSKFLSGTKGFDAILPEAAECRMAGFFAEPELPSNTTMLVVHGG
;
A
#
# COMPACT_ATOMS: atom_id res chain seq x y z
N THR A 1 20.16 -9.76 15.62
CA THR A 1 18.83 -9.15 15.40
C THR A 1 18.83 -7.77 16.04
N THR A 2 19.39 -6.80 15.35
CA THR A 2 19.45 -5.41 15.77
C THR A 2 18.13 -4.74 15.45
N ASN A 3 17.51 -4.16 16.46
CA ASN A 3 16.32 -3.34 16.37
C ASN A 3 16.57 -2.14 15.44
N VAL A 4 16.05 -2.22 14.22
CA VAL A 4 16.11 -1.17 13.19
C VAL A 4 15.18 0.02 13.50
N TYR A 5 14.49 0.02 14.62
CA TYR A 5 13.39 0.94 14.91
C TYR A 5 13.76 2.28 15.57
N ALA A 6 15.04 2.53 15.92
CA ALA A 6 15.32 3.60 16.86
C ALA A 6 16.01 4.87 16.33
N HIS A 7 16.39 5.03 15.06
CA HIS A 7 17.36 6.09 14.73
C HIS A 7 17.12 6.98 13.52
N PHE A 8 15.93 7.16 12.98
CA PHE A 8 15.77 8.03 11.81
C PHE A 8 14.59 9.01 11.89
N THR A 9 14.64 9.90 12.86
CA THR A 9 13.80 11.10 12.89
C THR A 9 14.67 12.34 12.87
N LYS A 10 15.17 12.78 11.71
CA LYS A 10 15.59 14.18 11.53
C LYS A 10 15.70 14.55 10.05
N ASN A 11 15.02 15.65 9.70
CA ASN A 11 15.25 16.54 8.58
C ASN A 11 14.74 16.12 7.20
N ILE A 12 13.43 15.93 7.07
CA ILE A 12 12.77 16.30 5.83
C ILE A 12 11.84 17.45 6.19
N ASN A 13 12.10 18.64 5.64
CA ASN A 13 11.17 19.77 5.68
C ASN A 13 9.97 19.43 4.78
N PHE A 14 9.11 18.54 5.24
CA PHE A 14 7.80 18.36 4.64
C PHE A 14 6.97 19.59 5.02
N ASP A 15 6.26 20.12 4.04
CA ASP A 15 5.29 21.19 4.27
C ASP A 15 4.31 20.75 5.36
N SER A 16 4.58 21.15 6.58
CA SER A 16 3.77 20.89 7.77
C SER A 16 2.35 21.47 7.65
N LYS A 17 2.10 22.25 6.58
CA LYS A 17 0.80 22.80 6.20
C LYS A 17 -0.05 21.84 5.36
N ALA A 18 0.49 20.72 4.91
CA ALA A 18 -0.36 19.65 4.39
C ALA A 18 -1.18 19.13 5.58
N ASN A 19 -2.33 19.74 5.76
CA ASN A 19 -3.27 19.51 6.87
C ASN A 19 -3.84 18.08 6.81
N CYS A 20 -3.00 17.08 6.91
CA CYS A 20 -3.34 15.66 7.08
C CYS A 20 -3.88 15.39 8.48
N THR A 21 -4.06 16.47 9.27
CA THR A 21 -4.54 16.41 10.63
C THR A 21 -5.98 15.93 10.68
N LYS A 22 -6.15 14.82 11.34
CA LYS A 22 -7.30 14.28 12.12
C LYS A 22 -8.73 14.34 11.54
N LYS A 23 -9.11 15.25 10.66
CA LYS A 23 -10.52 15.41 10.22
C LYS A 23 -10.83 14.89 8.80
N ARG A 24 -9.81 14.57 8.00
CA ARG A 24 -9.97 13.99 6.65
C ARG A 24 -9.01 12.83 6.42
N SER A 25 -8.57 12.20 7.49
CA SER A 25 -7.79 10.98 7.40
C SER A 25 -8.66 9.83 6.88
N MET A 26 -8.01 8.85 6.34
CA MET A 26 -8.49 7.50 6.04
C MET A 26 -9.57 6.96 7.02
N LEU A 27 -9.51 7.38 8.28
CA LEU A 27 -10.48 7.04 9.32
C LEU A 27 -11.91 7.51 9.04
N LYS A 28 -12.12 8.51 8.20
CA LYS A 28 -13.46 9.06 7.97
C LYS A 28 -14.28 8.21 6.99
N GLY A 29 -13.67 7.70 5.94
CA GLY A 29 -14.31 6.73 5.03
C GLY A 29 -14.56 5.41 5.75
N ILE A 30 -13.57 4.95 6.49
CA ILE A 30 -13.59 3.67 7.21
C ILE A 30 -14.47 3.72 8.47
N SER A 31 -14.64 4.89 9.10
CA SER A 31 -15.60 5.04 10.23
C SER A 31 -17.05 4.84 9.82
N LYS A 32 -17.37 4.96 8.53
CA LYS A 32 -18.69 4.60 7.98
C LYS A 32 -18.93 3.09 7.95
N LEU A 33 -17.87 2.27 8.13
CA LEU A 33 -17.99 0.82 8.34
C LEU A 33 -18.60 0.50 9.71
N LYS A 34 -19.79 1.04 9.98
CA LYS A 34 -20.50 0.97 11.26
C LYS A 34 -20.69 -0.46 11.81
N ASN A 35 -20.59 -1.46 10.96
CA ASN A 35 -20.86 -2.85 11.32
C ASN A 35 -19.60 -3.64 11.68
N TYR A 36 -18.41 -3.08 11.49
CA TYR A 36 -17.16 -3.74 11.84
C TYR A 36 -16.52 -3.03 13.03
N LYS A 37 -16.85 -3.49 14.23
CA LYS A 37 -16.14 -3.10 15.44
C LYS A 37 -14.72 -3.68 15.36
N GLY A 38 -13.70 -2.88 15.70
CA GLY A 38 -12.36 -3.41 15.93
C GLY A 38 -11.41 -3.38 14.75
N GLY A 39 -11.33 -2.28 14.02
CA GLY A 39 -10.18 -2.07 13.12
C GLY A 39 -8.93 -1.62 13.87
N GLU A 40 -7.76 -1.98 13.34
CA GLU A 40 -6.47 -1.67 13.91
C GLU A 40 -5.76 -0.59 13.10
N ILE A 41 -5.12 0.34 13.79
CA ILE A 41 -4.16 1.26 13.19
C ILE A 41 -2.79 0.62 13.33
N ILE A 42 -2.17 0.31 12.19
CA ILE A 42 -0.83 -0.26 12.15
C ILE A 42 0.11 0.80 11.60
N LYS A 43 1.13 1.15 12.38
CA LYS A 43 2.18 2.05 11.98
C LYS A 43 3.44 1.25 11.69
N PHE A 44 4.09 1.56 10.58
CA PHE A 44 5.29 0.85 10.15
C PHE A 44 6.23 1.77 9.40
N ASN A 45 7.52 1.45 9.45
CA ASN A 45 8.51 2.18 8.69
C ASN A 45 8.51 1.73 7.23
N SER A 46 8.55 2.72 6.35
CA SER A 46 8.73 2.57 4.92
C SER A 46 9.83 3.52 4.43
N TYR A 47 10.01 3.60 3.12
CA TYR A 47 11.04 4.43 2.52
C TYR A 47 10.45 5.28 1.40
N THR A 48 11.16 6.36 1.04
CA THR A 48 10.80 7.17 -0.11
C THR A 48 11.85 6.96 -1.20
N GLY A 49 11.41 6.37 -2.31
CA GLY A 49 12.19 6.24 -3.54
C GLY A 49 11.82 7.32 -4.54
N PHE A 50 12.74 7.70 -5.41
CA PHE A 50 12.47 8.66 -6.49
C PHE A 50 11.78 7.98 -7.66
N ASP A 51 12.34 6.90 -8.15
CA ASP A 51 11.78 6.04 -9.20
C ASP A 51 12.28 4.61 -9.01
N GLN A 52 11.80 3.70 -9.85
CA GLN A 52 12.19 2.30 -9.79
C GLN A 52 13.68 2.10 -10.06
N ARG A 53 14.25 2.81 -11.04
CA ARG A 53 15.66 2.68 -11.40
C ARG A 53 16.56 3.05 -10.23
N THR A 54 16.34 4.22 -9.64
CA THR A 54 17.13 4.66 -8.47
C THR A 54 16.97 3.71 -7.28
N VAL A 55 15.79 3.16 -7.09
CA VAL A 55 15.55 2.18 -6.02
C VAL A 55 16.25 0.85 -6.29
N LEU A 56 16.16 0.32 -7.50
CA LEU A 56 16.68 -1.02 -7.81
C LEU A 56 18.18 -1.02 -8.14
N ILE A 57 18.66 -0.06 -8.92
CA ILE A 57 20.04 -0.02 -9.42
C ILE A 57 20.95 0.71 -8.45
N ASP A 58 20.61 1.95 -8.11
CA ASP A 58 21.46 2.80 -7.31
C ASP A 58 21.29 2.54 -5.81
N GLY A 59 20.26 1.80 -5.41
CA GLY A 59 19.96 1.49 -4.02
C GLY A 59 19.57 2.70 -3.19
N HIS A 60 19.29 3.83 -3.83
CA HIS A 60 18.99 5.08 -3.16
C HIS A 60 17.59 5.05 -2.57
N LEU A 61 17.52 4.96 -1.27
CA LEU A 61 16.32 5.14 -0.49
C LEU A 61 16.55 6.31 0.46
N ASN A 62 15.63 7.26 0.43
CA ASN A 62 15.63 8.33 1.42
C ASN A 62 15.31 7.76 2.81
N ASN A 63 15.51 8.58 3.82
CA ASN A 63 15.28 8.22 5.20
C ASN A 63 13.95 7.49 5.39
N PRO A 64 13.88 6.55 6.33
CA PRO A 64 12.63 5.90 6.70
C PRO A 64 11.54 6.90 7.05
N ILE A 65 10.32 6.59 6.65
CA ILE A 65 9.13 7.37 6.95
C ILE A 65 8.10 6.46 7.61
N GLU A 66 7.44 6.93 8.68
CA GLU A 66 6.38 6.17 9.31
C GLU A 66 5.10 6.28 8.47
N ILE A 67 4.62 5.14 7.99
CA ILE A 67 3.37 5.00 7.24
C ILE A 67 2.29 4.47 8.18
N THR A 68 1.06 4.92 7.95
CA THR A 68 -0.11 4.44 8.66
C THR A 68 -0.94 3.55 7.74
N GLY A 69 -1.22 2.35 8.19
CA GLY A 69 -2.18 1.43 7.61
C GLY A 69 -3.38 1.24 8.53
N TYR A 70 -4.51 0.98 7.94
CA TYR A 70 -5.74 0.71 8.65
C TYR A 70 -6.22 -0.71 8.31
N LEU A 71 -6.10 -1.62 9.26
CA LEU A 71 -6.45 -3.03 9.10
C LEU A 71 -7.87 -3.27 9.58
N ARG A 72 -8.68 -3.92 8.75
CA ARG A 72 -9.97 -4.50 9.09
C ARG A 72 -9.92 -5.99 8.88
N LEU A 73 -10.39 -6.72 9.86
CA LEU A 73 -10.47 -8.17 9.81
C LEU A 73 -11.92 -8.62 9.92
N PRO A 74 -12.28 -9.75 9.32
CA PRO A 74 -13.56 -10.40 9.57
C PRO A 74 -13.77 -10.65 11.06
N GLN A 75 -15.02 -10.76 11.47
CA GLN A 75 -15.35 -11.13 12.85
C GLN A 75 -14.81 -12.54 13.19
N GLY A 76 -14.53 -12.75 14.45
CA GLY A 76 -13.99 -14.02 14.93
C GLY A 76 -12.50 -13.97 15.25
N THR A 77 -11.93 -15.10 15.51
CA THR A 77 -10.52 -15.29 15.93
C THR A 77 -9.66 -16.03 14.90
N ASP A 78 -10.26 -16.53 13.84
CA ASP A 78 -9.57 -17.32 12.83
C ASP A 78 -8.51 -16.51 12.09
N LYS A 79 -7.47 -17.21 11.68
CA LYS A 79 -6.47 -16.65 10.78
C LYS A 79 -7.05 -16.53 9.36
N VAL A 80 -6.87 -15.36 8.75
CA VAL A 80 -7.48 -15.03 7.47
C VAL A 80 -6.44 -14.54 6.48
N PRO A 81 -6.69 -14.63 5.17
CA PRO A 81 -5.89 -13.93 4.17
C PRO A 81 -6.11 -12.42 4.29
N ILE A 82 -5.13 -11.63 3.89
CA ILE A 82 -5.21 -10.17 4.00
C ILE A 82 -4.86 -9.54 2.65
N VAL A 83 -5.70 -8.61 2.19
CA VAL A 83 -5.47 -7.79 1.01
C VAL A 83 -5.01 -6.40 1.43
N ILE A 84 -3.91 -5.94 0.84
CA ILE A 84 -3.38 -4.60 1.00
C ILE A 84 -3.91 -3.73 -0.14
N TYR A 85 -4.59 -2.65 0.23
CA TYR A 85 -5.16 -1.69 -0.73
C TYR A 85 -4.37 -0.39 -0.74
N THR A 86 -3.93 0.04 -1.92
CA THR A 86 -3.28 1.33 -2.16
C THR A 86 -4.23 2.27 -2.90
N HIS A 87 -4.33 3.52 -2.44
CA HIS A 87 -5.28 4.49 -2.96
C HIS A 87 -4.88 5.10 -4.32
N SER A 88 -5.83 5.72 -4.98
CA SER A 88 -5.65 6.47 -6.23
C SER A 88 -4.94 7.82 -6.01
N SER A 89 -4.78 8.60 -7.10
CA SER A 89 -4.17 9.95 -7.06
C SER A 89 -4.95 10.95 -6.22
N GLY A 90 -6.24 10.70 -5.94
CA GLY A 90 -7.05 11.51 -5.03
C GLY A 90 -6.57 11.45 -3.57
N GLY A 91 -5.88 10.38 -3.22
CA GLY A 91 -5.36 10.17 -1.88
C GLY A 91 -6.37 9.51 -0.94
N PRO A 92 -5.96 9.26 0.32
CA PRO A 92 -6.86 8.75 1.33
C PRO A 92 -7.90 9.81 1.68
N GLY A 93 -9.17 9.45 1.61
CA GLY A 93 -10.29 10.37 1.86
C GLY A 93 -10.76 11.14 0.62
N ASP A 94 -10.42 10.69 -0.57
CA ASP A 94 -11.07 11.12 -1.80
C ASP A 94 -12.52 10.62 -1.81
N TYR A 95 -13.44 11.55 -1.79
CA TYR A 95 -14.87 11.30 -1.62
C TYR A 95 -15.45 10.24 -2.58
N VAL A 96 -15.01 10.25 -3.84
CA VAL A 96 -15.52 9.32 -4.88
C VAL A 96 -14.98 7.91 -4.66
N TRP A 97 -13.74 7.79 -4.23
CA TRP A 97 -13.04 6.51 -4.09
C TRP A 97 -13.20 5.89 -2.71
N ASP A 98 -13.51 6.70 -1.69
CA ASP A 98 -13.84 6.19 -0.36
C ASP A 98 -15.07 5.25 -0.42
N ASP A 99 -16.08 5.58 -1.23
CA ASP A 99 -17.24 4.70 -1.40
C ASP A 99 -16.88 3.42 -2.14
N PHE A 100 -16.05 3.49 -3.19
CA PHE A 100 -15.59 2.32 -3.92
C PHE A 100 -14.75 1.38 -3.03
N VAL A 101 -13.75 1.93 -2.36
CA VAL A 101 -12.89 1.18 -1.42
C VAL A 101 -13.73 0.60 -0.28
N TYR A 102 -14.73 1.33 0.18
CA TYR A 102 -15.68 0.86 1.19
C TYR A 102 -16.41 -0.39 0.72
N HIS A 103 -16.98 -0.37 -0.48
CA HIS A 103 -17.73 -1.53 -1.01
C HIS A 103 -16.81 -2.71 -1.30
N ALA A 104 -15.63 -2.48 -1.86
CA ALA A 104 -14.64 -3.53 -2.09
C ALA A 104 -14.20 -4.18 -0.77
N ALA A 105 -13.89 -3.38 0.23
CA ALA A 105 -13.54 -3.87 1.56
C ALA A 105 -14.68 -4.66 2.22
N GLN A 106 -15.92 -4.20 2.09
CA GLN A 106 -17.10 -4.91 2.59
C GLN A 106 -17.23 -6.30 1.99
N ASN A 107 -17.05 -6.41 0.67
CA ASN A 107 -17.16 -7.68 -0.02
C ASN A 107 -16.03 -8.63 0.40
N LEU A 108 -14.80 -8.16 0.47
CA LEU A 108 -13.67 -8.97 0.95
C LEU A 108 -13.89 -9.45 2.38
N LEU A 109 -14.36 -8.59 3.27
CA LEU A 109 -14.64 -8.96 4.66
C LEU A 109 -15.76 -10.00 4.79
N LYS A 110 -16.80 -9.93 3.93
CA LYS A 110 -17.87 -10.95 3.88
C LYS A 110 -17.34 -12.31 3.44
N GLU A 111 -16.35 -12.33 2.54
CA GLU A 111 -15.67 -13.53 2.07
C GLU A 111 -14.57 -14.03 3.03
N GLY A 112 -14.49 -13.49 4.24
CA GLY A 112 -13.50 -13.92 5.22
C GLY A 112 -12.10 -13.37 4.97
N ILE A 113 -11.95 -12.32 4.17
CA ILE A 113 -10.65 -11.73 3.80
C ILE A 113 -10.47 -10.40 4.54
N GLY A 114 -9.35 -10.25 5.24
CA GLY A 114 -8.94 -8.99 5.87
C GLY A 114 -8.51 -7.96 4.82
N VAL A 115 -8.66 -6.69 5.15
CA VAL A 115 -8.26 -5.58 4.28
C VAL A 115 -7.43 -4.57 5.05
N MET A 116 -6.25 -4.25 4.55
CA MET A 116 -5.41 -3.16 5.05
C MET A 116 -5.36 -2.04 4.02
N TYR A 117 -5.87 -0.89 4.39
CA TYR A 117 -5.78 0.33 3.59
C TYR A 117 -4.59 1.19 4.04
N ILE A 118 -3.76 1.66 3.11
CA ILE A 118 -2.51 2.38 3.42
C ILE A 118 -2.64 3.84 3.02
N ASP A 119 -2.17 4.75 3.88
CA ASP A 119 -1.98 6.16 3.55
C ASP A 119 -0.55 6.42 3.05
N ASN A 120 -0.40 6.47 1.73
CA ASN A 120 0.89 6.73 1.07
C ASN A 120 1.26 8.22 1.03
N PHE A 121 0.31 9.13 1.24
CA PHE A 121 0.48 10.56 0.95
C PHE A 121 0.69 11.42 2.18
N CYS A 122 -0.16 11.30 3.18
CA CYS A 122 -0.10 12.18 4.34
C CYS A 122 1.26 12.21 5.02
N PRO A 123 1.93 11.07 5.24
CA PRO A 123 3.27 11.07 5.81
C PRO A 123 4.31 11.81 4.96
N ARG A 124 4.06 11.93 3.64
CA ARG A 124 4.92 12.65 2.68
C ARG A 124 4.46 14.09 2.42
N GLY A 125 3.60 14.63 3.27
CA GLY A 125 3.12 16.01 3.18
C GLY A 125 2.14 16.28 2.03
N ALA A 126 1.61 15.24 1.38
CA ALA A 126 0.65 15.35 0.29
C ALA A 126 -0.73 14.86 0.73
N ARG A 127 -1.79 15.49 0.19
CA ARG A 127 -3.16 14.98 0.32
C ARG A 127 -3.61 14.25 -0.91
N SER A 128 -3.13 14.72 -2.05
CA SER A 128 -3.51 14.28 -3.37
C SER A 128 -2.39 14.60 -4.35
N THR A 129 -2.21 13.74 -5.33
CA THR A 129 -1.31 13.96 -6.46
C THR A 129 -2.06 14.19 -7.76
N TRP A 130 -3.38 14.39 -7.70
CA TRP A 130 -4.24 14.55 -8.87
C TRP A 130 -3.75 15.63 -9.85
N ARG A 131 -3.31 16.78 -9.31
CA ARG A 131 -2.81 17.90 -10.13
C ARG A 131 -1.31 17.83 -10.39
N ASP A 132 -0.59 17.04 -9.62
CA ASP A 132 0.87 16.96 -9.69
C ASP A 132 1.34 15.61 -9.14
N GLN A 133 1.61 14.67 -10.05
CA GLN A 133 2.03 13.31 -9.71
C GLN A 133 3.45 13.26 -9.13
N SER A 134 4.26 14.32 -9.32
CA SER A 134 5.64 14.36 -8.84
C SER A 134 5.76 14.54 -7.32
N LYS A 135 4.69 15.02 -6.66
CA LYS A 135 4.68 15.23 -5.20
C LYS A 135 5.00 13.97 -4.41
N VAL A 136 4.51 12.85 -4.87
CA VAL A 136 4.85 11.54 -4.31
C VAL A 136 5.13 10.61 -5.49
N PRO A 137 6.37 10.23 -5.76
CA PRO A 137 6.70 9.30 -6.82
C PRO A 137 5.90 7.99 -6.74
N LEU A 138 5.51 7.45 -7.90
CA LEU A 138 4.64 6.27 -7.99
C LEU A 138 5.18 5.05 -7.23
N ILE A 139 6.48 4.82 -7.32
CA ILE A 139 7.13 3.66 -6.69
C ILE A 139 6.89 3.57 -5.17
N ASN A 140 6.61 4.71 -4.53
CA ASN A 140 6.43 4.74 -3.08
C ASN A 140 5.21 3.94 -2.60
N GLY A 141 4.14 3.90 -3.39
CA GLY A 141 2.99 3.07 -3.04
C GLY A 141 3.30 1.58 -3.04
N ALA A 142 4.15 1.13 -3.97
CA ALA A 142 4.61 -0.24 -4.01
C ALA A 142 5.56 -0.57 -2.83
N ILE A 143 6.51 0.32 -2.54
CA ILE A 143 7.40 0.16 -1.37
C ILE A 143 6.59 0.07 -0.08
N ASP A 144 5.62 0.97 0.11
CA ASP A 144 4.77 0.97 1.29
C ASP A 144 3.95 -0.33 1.41
N ALA A 145 3.45 -0.86 0.30
CA ALA A 145 2.73 -2.13 0.29
C ALA A 145 3.65 -3.32 0.67
N LEU A 146 4.91 -3.34 0.21
CA LEU A 146 5.89 -4.36 0.61
C LEU A 146 6.23 -4.27 2.09
N MET A 147 6.40 -3.06 2.61
CA MET A 147 6.68 -2.87 4.03
C MET A 147 5.49 -3.24 4.92
N ALA A 148 4.26 -2.95 4.45
CA ALA A 148 3.04 -3.40 5.11
C ALA A 148 2.93 -4.93 5.11
N LEU A 149 3.20 -5.57 3.96
CA LEU A 149 3.23 -7.04 3.86
C LEU A 149 4.20 -7.64 4.89
N LYS A 150 5.40 -7.09 5.00
CA LYS A 150 6.42 -7.54 5.95
C LYS A 150 5.93 -7.51 7.41
N VAL A 151 5.21 -6.47 7.79
CA VAL A 151 4.60 -6.35 9.12
C VAL A 151 3.46 -7.35 9.29
N LEU A 152 2.59 -7.47 8.30
CA LEU A 152 1.42 -8.35 8.36
C LEU A 152 1.77 -9.84 8.35
N GLN A 153 2.95 -10.23 7.86
CA GLN A 153 3.42 -11.62 7.94
C GLN A 153 3.52 -12.12 9.39
N SER A 154 3.78 -11.24 10.34
CA SER A 154 3.82 -11.56 11.78
C SER A 154 2.51 -11.29 12.51
N HIS A 155 1.48 -10.82 11.83
CA HIS A 155 0.19 -10.51 12.45
C HIS A 155 -0.51 -11.78 12.94
N PRO A 156 -0.99 -11.85 14.20
CA PRO A 156 -1.54 -13.07 14.81
C PRO A 156 -2.76 -13.63 14.07
N ARG A 157 -3.53 -12.76 13.41
CA ARG A 157 -4.69 -13.12 12.60
C ARG A 157 -4.38 -13.40 11.12
N SER A 158 -3.12 -13.35 10.70
CA SER A 158 -2.73 -13.71 9.34
C SER A 158 -2.60 -15.21 9.16
N ASN A 159 -3.12 -15.74 8.05
CA ASN A 159 -2.89 -17.14 7.65
C ASN A 159 -1.69 -17.30 6.68
N GLY A 160 -0.92 -16.22 6.45
CA GLY A 160 0.24 -16.21 5.56
C GLY A 160 -0.11 -16.06 4.06
N LYS A 161 -1.37 -15.79 3.73
CA LYS A 161 -1.81 -15.50 2.37
C LYS A 161 -2.10 -14.02 2.21
N PHE A 162 -1.49 -13.39 1.20
CA PHE A 162 -1.57 -11.96 0.98
C PHE A 162 -1.90 -11.61 -0.46
N GLY A 163 -2.83 -10.68 -0.62
CA GLY A 163 -3.12 -10.04 -1.90
C GLY A 163 -2.80 -8.55 -1.87
N THR A 164 -2.71 -7.93 -3.04
CA THR A 164 -2.65 -6.49 -3.19
C THR A 164 -3.54 -6.02 -4.32
N THR A 165 -4.16 -4.87 -4.12
CA THR A 165 -4.98 -4.22 -5.13
C THR A 165 -4.94 -2.70 -4.96
N GLY A 166 -5.48 -2.00 -5.93
CA GLY A 166 -5.67 -0.57 -5.92
C GLY A 166 -6.18 -0.10 -7.27
N HIS A 167 -6.80 1.07 -7.29
CA HIS A 167 -7.36 1.66 -8.49
C HIS A 167 -6.48 2.79 -9.03
N SER A 168 -6.38 2.94 -10.36
CA SER A 168 -5.64 4.00 -11.04
C SER A 168 -4.17 4.01 -10.58
N ARG A 169 -3.71 5.07 -9.91
CA ARG A 169 -2.38 5.13 -9.30
C ARG A 169 -2.12 3.92 -8.37
N GLY A 170 -3.11 3.52 -7.57
CA GLY A 170 -3.03 2.32 -6.74
C GLY A 170 -2.91 1.04 -7.56
N GLY A 171 -3.59 0.97 -8.70
CA GLY A 171 -3.44 -0.11 -9.66
C GLY A 171 -2.03 -0.17 -10.25
N THR A 172 -1.45 0.98 -10.60
CA THR A 172 -0.05 1.06 -11.04
C THR A 172 0.92 0.62 -9.94
N ASN A 173 0.67 1.00 -8.68
CA ASN A 173 1.46 0.51 -7.56
C ASN A 173 1.41 -1.02 -7.43
N SER A 174 0.19 -1.60 -7.56
CA SER A 174 0.01 -3.05 -7.54
C SER A 174 0.73 -3.72 -8.71
N PHE A 175 0.74 -3.08 -9.87
CA PHE A 175 1.49 -3.58 -11.02
C PHE A 175 3.00 -3.63 -10.77
N PHE A 176 3.57 -2.62 -10.10
CA PHE A 176 4.98 -2.65 -9.69
C PHE A 176 5.34 -3.84 -8.79
N LEU A 177 4.38 -4.34 -8.02
CA LEU A 177 4.59 -5.48 -7.12
C LEU A 177 4.68 -6.83 -7.83
N SER A 178 4.44 -6.86 -9.15
CA SER A 178 4.73 -8.02 -9.99
C SER A 178 6.22 -8.17 -10.33
N ASP A 179 7.05 -7.16 -10.06
CA ASP A 179 8.49 -7.24 -10.29
C ASP A 179 9.18 -7.97 -9.12
N VAL A 180 9.74 -9.14 -9.43
CA VAL A 180 10.48 -9.96 -8.46
C VAL A 180 11.69 -9.23 -7.90
N LYS A 181 12.35 -8.37 -8.67
CA LYS A 181 13.53 -7.61 -8.23
C LYS A 181 13.15 -6.61 -7.14
N LEU A 182 12.03 -5.89 -7.34
CA LEU A 182 11.51 -4.97 -6.34
C LEU A 182 11.09 -5.73 -5.07
N THR A 183 10.34 -6.80 -5.22
CA THR A 183 9.87 -7.62 -4.11
C THR A 183 11.04 -8.19 -3.30
N SER A 184 12.04 -8.78 -3.97
CA SER A 184 13.21 -9.37 -3.33
C SER A 184 14.06 -8.35 -2.56
N LYS A 185 14.16 -7.12 -3.07
CA LYS A 185 14.91 -6.05 -2.41
C LYS A 185 14.38 -5.73 -1.01
N PHE A 186 13.06 -5.70 -0.85
CA PHE A 186 12.44 -5.29 0.41
C PHE A 186 12.09 -6.47 1.33
N LEU A 187 11.81 -7.63 0.77
CA LEU A 187 11.36 -8.79 1.54
C LEU A 187 12.47 -9.77 1.91
N SER A 188 13.69 -9.62 1.36
CA SER A 188 14.88 -10.38 1.79
C SER A 188 14.63 -11.89 1.98
N GLY A 189 14.06 -12.54 0.97
CA GLY A 189 13.78 -13.98 1.00
C GLY A 189 12.47 -14.38 1.68
N THR A 190 11.69 -13.44 2.16
CA THR A 190 10.32 -13.71 2.59
C THR A 190 9.37 -13.74 1.38
N LYS A 191 8.26 -14.45 1.53
CA LYS A 191 7.27 -14.61 0.47
C LYS A 191 6.65 -13.26 0.09
N GLY A 192 6.47 -13.01 -1.20
CA GLY A 192 5.72 -11.90 -1.76
C GLY A 192 4.20 -12.13 -1.70
N PHE A 193 3.48 -11.41 -2.56
CA PHE A 193 2.03 -11.52 -2.67
C PHE A 193 1.62 -12.83 -3.37
N ASP A 194 0.56 -13.48 -2.89
CA ASP A 194 -0.09 -14.62 -3.55
C ASP A 194 -0.97 -14.15 -4.73
N ALA A 195 -1.57 -12.97 -4.62
CA ALA A 195 -2.45 -12.39 -5.63
C ALA A 195 -2.20 -10.89 -5.81
N ILE A 196 -2.18 -10.46 -7.06
CA ILE A 196 -2.02 -9.06 -7.46
C ILE A 196 -3.16 -8.70 -8.40
N LEU A 197 -3.94 -7.66 -8.03
CA LEU A 197 -5.08 -7.18 -8.81
C LEU A 197 -4.91 -5.68 -9.13
N PRO A 198 -4.21 -5.31 -10.21
CA PRO A 198 -4.15 -3.93 -10.69
C PRO A 198 -5.49 -3.54 -11.33
N GLU A 199 -6.13 -2.48 -10.81
CA GLU A 199 -7.37 -1.96 -11.35
C GLU A 199 -7.11 -0.63 -12.07
N ALA A 200 -7.45 -0.54 -13.35
CA ALA A 200 -7.24 0.64 -14.20
C ALA A 200 -5.82 1.23 -14.07
N ALA A 201 -4.83 0.36 -14.04
CA ALA A 201 -3.42 0.76 -13.95
C ALA A 201 -2.97 1.53 -15.19
N GLU A 202 -2.05 2.46 -15.04
CA GLU A 202 -1.44 3.15 -16.16
C GLU A 202 -0.41 2.25 -16.84
N CYS A 203 -0.77 1.64 -17.97
CA CYS A 203 0.06 0.67 -18.69
C CYS A 203 1.37 1.28 -19.24
N ARG A 204 1.42 2.58 -19.52
CA ARG A 204 2.66 3.24 -19.97
C ARG A 204 3.79 3.13 -18.96
N MET A 205 3.46 3.14 -17.70
CA MET A 205 4.44 3.01 -16.61
C MET A 205 5.01 1.59 -16.53
N ALA A 206 4.26 0.59 -17.03
CA ALA A 206 4.75 -0.78 -17.13
C ALA A 206 5.91 -0.95 -18.13
N GLY A 207 6.00 -0.10 -19.15
CA GLY A 207 7.09 -0.12 -20.14
C GLY A 207 8.46 0.27 -19.60
N PHE A 208 8.53 0.79 -18.38
CA PHE A 208 9.81 1.01 -17.68
C PHE A 208 10.40 -0.26 -17.06
N PHE A 209 9.61 -1.33 -16.99
CA PHE A 209 10.08 -2.63 -16.57
C PHE A 209 10.61 -3.39 -17.78
N ALA A 210 11.91 -3.39 -17.98
CA ALA A 210 12.51 -4.35 -18.88
C ALA A 210 12.31 -5.75 -18.30
N GLU A 211 11.37 -6.49 -18.85
CA GLU A 211 11.08 -7.88 -18.50
C GLU A 211 10.66 -8.09 -17.02
N PRO A 212 9.42 -7.72 -16.65
CA PRO A 212 8.91 -8.03 -15.32
C PRO A 212 8.83 -9.55 -15.16
N GLU A 213 9.60 -10.08 -14.26
CA GLU A 213 9.53 -11.48 -13.87
C GLU A 213 8.54 -11.62 -12.72
N LEU A 214 7.42 -12.29 -12.97
CA LEU A 214 6.44 -12.59 -11.92
C LEU A 214 7.03 -13.59 -10.92
N PRO A 215 6.84 -13.36 -9.62
CA PRO A 215 7.18 -14.37 -8.63
C PRO A 215 6.45 -15.69 -8.91
N SER A 216 7.15 -16.81 -8.83
CA SER A 216 6.70 -18.14 -9.28
C SER A 216 5.37 -18.65 -8.69
N ASN A 217 4.87 -18.05 -7.61
CA ASN A 217 3.64 -18.45 -6.92
C ASN A 217 2.63 -17.30 -6.80
N THR A 218 2.72 -16.31 -7.68
CA THR A 218 1.83 -15.15 -7.67
C THR A 218 0.82 -15.26 -8.81
N THR A 219 -0.46 -15.12 -8.49
CA THR A 219 -1.52 -14.96 -9.49
C THR A 219 -1.77 -13.49 -9.74
N MET A 220 -1.83 -13.09 -11.00
CA MET A 220 -2.16 -11.73 -11.39
C MET A 220 -3.41 -11.67 -12.25
N LEU A 221 -4.34 -10.80 -11.89
CA LEU A 221 -5.53 -10.49 -12.68
C LEU A 221 -5.57 -8.98 -12.91
N VAL A 222 -5.47 -8.55 -14.15
CA VAL A 222 -5.55 -7.14 -14.53
C VAL A 222 -6.98 -6.78 -14.92
N VAL A 223 -7.54 -5.75 -14.27
CA VAL A 223 -8.83 -5.19 -14.63
C VAL A 223 -8.60 -3.81 -15.25
N HIS A 224 -9.01 -3.68 -16.51
CA HIS A 224 -8.86 -2.45 -17.27
C HIS A 224 -10.12 -2.16 -18.09
N GLY A 225 -10.48 -0.89 -18.25
CA GLY A 225 -11.51 -0.48 -19.17
C GLY A 225 -11.06 -0.66 -20.62
N GLY A 226 -11.97 -1.11 -21.48
CA GLY A 226 -11.74 -1.19 -22.91
C GLY A 226 -11.75 0.18 -23.59
#